data_1daaca8d8c11dacdb4144f1513b00877
#
_entry.id   1daaca8d8c11dacdb4144f1513b00877
#
_cell.length_a   1.000
_cell.length_b   1.000
_cell.length_c   1.000
_cell.angle_alpha   90.00
_cell.angle_beta   90.00
_cell.angle_gamma   90.00
#
_symmetry.space_group_name_H-M   'P 1'
#
loop_
_entity.id
_entity.type
_entity.pdbx_description
1 polymer ?
#
loop_
_entity_poly.entity_id
_entity_poly.type
_entity_poly.pdbx_seq_one_letter_code
_entity_poly.pdbx_strand_id
1 'polypeptide(L)'
;MITPGPPPIFLEIDRAMRAGDMTRATALACQALDGGYADPVLFSLRSHWHEGHGRVEAALGDLDRARAMAPPDGRTLASAGRCLTKLGRLEEAKQVLDEAVTLMPGLAQAHYEKGFALDQMGELLAARQSYQHAMALDPQMADAPARLAALAARRSDWPQARDLAARALELQPGNAVAHFALVMVAMAAGDFTAAEQRARQVVQSPLTTAQAQAHALNFLGDALDAQDRPAEAFAAYGAANRTLLDLFAPRFDNPQSGLPFALRMTNELEKAGAWRSGTPATPTPVFISGFARAGTTLLGQILDSHPRFITLEEKPLLNEGMQEFLAPEGGIARLAALSEAECEAYRALYWQHVREQAGEAGGRIVVDQTPLNTLHLALIARLFPGAAIVFALRDPRDVVLSCFRRLFVVNSYTFEFLSLDRTARFYDATMRHALLAREKLPLRFHDLRNEDLVADFDGRVRALCDFLEVEFDPAMARFAERSKSRGVATPSATQIARGLSSDGIGQWRRYEAQLETVLPLLAPWTRHFGY
;
A
#
# COMPACT_ATOMS: atom_id res chain seq x y z
N MET A 1 60.32 -8.41 3.98
CA MET A 1 59.54 -7.42 3.24
C MET A 1 58.59 -6.79 4.22
N ILE A 2 58.74 -5.50 4.51
CA ILE A 2 57.84 -4.74 5.38
C ILE A 2 56.55 -4.53 4.53
N THR A 3 55.43 -5.13 4.89
CA THR A 3 54.14 -4.82 4.30
C THR A 3 53.88 -3.34 4.49
N PRO A 4 53.62 -2.56 3.44
CA PRO A 4 53.29 -1.15 3.59
C PRO A 4 52.08 -1.03 4.50
N GLY A 5 52.16 -0.14 5.50
CA GLY A 5 51.06 0.13 6.40
C GLY A 5 49.83 0.63 5.63
N PRO A 6 48.65 0.62 6.25
CA PRO A 6 47.41 1.07 5.60
C PRO A 6 47.59 2.50 5.09
N PRO A 7 47.04 2.84 3.91
CA PRO A 7 47.09 4.20 3.37
C PRO A 7 46.62 5.23 4.39
N PRO A 8 47.19 6.46 4.42
CA PRO A 8 46.84 7.47 5.43
C PRO A 8 45.35 7.76 5.56
N ILE A 9 44.60 7.68 4.48
CA ILE A 9 43.17 7.92 4.45
C ILE A 9 42.38 6.90 5.31
N PHE A 10 42.82 5.64 5.40
CA PHE A 10 42.19 4.63 6.26
C PHE A 10 42.38 4.93 7.75
N LEU A 11 43.54 5.50 8.13
CA LEU A 11 43.80 5.94 9.51
C LEU A 11 42.90 7.14 9.89
N GLU A 12 42.63 8.02 8.93
CA GLU A 12 41.72 9.15 9.15
C GLU A 12 40.26 8.68 9.27
N ILE A 13 39.84 7.72 8.44
CA ILE A 13 38.51 7.09 8.52
C ILE A 13 38.34 6.43 9.90
N ASP A 14 39.28 5.60 10.32
CA ASP A 14 39.23 4.93 11.63
C ASP A 14 39.16 5.94 12.79
N ARG A 15 39.93 7.03 12.71
CA ARG A 15 39.88 8.12 13.71
C ARG A 15 38.51 8.82 13.73
N ALA A 16 37.93 9.11 12.56
CA ALA A 16 36.60 9.72 12.46
C ALA A 16 35.52 8.79 13.03
N MET A 17 35.60 7.49 12.71
CA MET A 17 34.67 6.48 13.25
C MET A 17 34.76 6.37 14.78
N ARG A 18 35.98 6.32 15.34
CA ARG A 18 36.17 6.29 16.81
C ARG A 18 35.71 7.57 17.49
N ALA A 19 35.79 8.71 16.84
CA ALA A 19 35.28 9.99 17.33
C ALA A 19 33.75 10.13 17.18
N GLY A 20 33.07 9.17 16.55
CA GLY A 20 31.63 9.24 16.25
C GLY A 20 31.28 10.21 15.12
N ASP A 21 32.29 10.77 14.42
CA ASP A 21 32.09 11.69 13.30
C ASP A 21 31.81 10.90 11.99
N MET A 22 30.59 10.36 11.92
CA MET A 22 30.17 9.55 10.79
C MET A 22 30.09 10.35 9.49
N THR A 23 29.82 11.65 9.56
CA THR A 23 29.81 12.54 8.37
C THR A 23 31.19 12.62 7.73
N ARG A 24 32.23 12.83 8.55
CA ARG A 24 33.61 12.86 8.09
C ARG A 24 34.09 11.49 7.61
N ALA A 25 33.78 10.43 8.38
CA ALA A 25 34.13 9.06 7.99
C ALA A 25 33.56 8.69 6.61
N THR A 26 32.31 9.03 6.37
CA THR A 26 31.62 8.78 5.10
C THR A 26 32.21 9.60 3.95
N ALA A 27 32.51 10.88 4.16
CA ALA A 27 33.16 11.72 3.14
C ALA A 27 34.52 11.17 2.72
N LEU A 28 35.33 10.75 3.70
CA LEU A 28 36.66 10.15 3.46
C LEU A 28 36.53 8.79 2.75
N ALA A 29 35.49 7.99 3.08
CA ALA A 29 35.22 6.72 2.39
C ALA A 29 34.85 6.93 0.93
N CYS A 30 34.02 7.92 0.60
CA CYS A 30 33.73 8.29 -0.78
C CYS A 30 35.00 8.69 -1.52
N GLN A 31 35.84 9.56 -0.93
CA GLN A 31 37.11 9.98 -1.51
C GLN A 31 38.07 8.79 -1.76
N ALA A 32 38.16 7.85 -0.83
CA ALA A 32 38.96 6.63 -0.96
C ALA A 32 38.49 5.76 -2.12
N LEU A 33 37.17 5.54 -2.24
CA LEU A 33 36.57 4.76 -3.32
C LEU A 33 36.77 5.46 -4.69
N ASP A 34 36.62 6.77 -4.76
CA ASP A 34 36.90 7.56 -5.96
C ASP A 34 38.41 7.53 -6.35
N GLY A 35 39.30 7.39 -5.37
CA GLY A 35 40.71 7.14 -5.53
C GLY A 35 41.11 5.72 -5.94
N GLY A 36 40.12 4.83 -6.15
CA GLY A 36 40.32 3.45 -6.61
C GLY A 36 40.57 2.42 -5.49
N TYR A 37 40.47 2.81 -4.21
CA TYR A 37 40.53 1.83 -3.13
C TYR A 37 39.24 1.06 -3.07
N ALA A 38 39.32 -0.24 -2.82
CA ALA A 38 38.17 -1.09 -2.62
C ALA A 38 38.28 -1.86 -1.30
N ASP A 39 37.38 -1.59 -0.37
CA ASP A 39 37.34 -2.20 0.95
C ASP A 39 35.88 -2.29 1.45
N PRO A 40 35.46 -3.40 2.10
CA PRO A 40 34.09 -3.58 2.59
C PRO A 40 33.59 -2.44 3.48
N VAL A 41 34.48 -1.89 4.36
CA VAL A 41 34.12 -0.80 5.27
C VAL A 41 33.83 0.48 4.49
N LEU A 42 34.60 0.76 3.43
CA LEU A 42 34.38 1.94 2.58
C LEU A 42 33.02 1.89 1.89
N PHE A 43 32.66 0.73 1.33
CA PHE A 43 31.36 0.53 0.71
C PHE A 43 30.23 0.63 1.75
N SER A 44 30.39 0.06 2.94
CA SER A 44 29.40 0.18 4.01
C SER A 44 29.21 1.64 4.46
N LEU A 45 30.26 2.43 4.56
CA LEU A 45 30.18 3.86 4.89
C LEU A 45 29.51 4.65 3.77
N ARG A 46 29.86 4.40 2.50
CA ARG A 46 29.23 5.09 1.36
C ARG A 46 27.75 4.71 1.21
N SER A 47 27.38 3.49 1.56
CA SER A 47 25.96 3.08 1.56
C SER A 47 25.11 3.97 2.47
N HIS A 48 25.60 4.35 3.65
CA HIS A 48 24.93 5.29 4.54
C HIS A 48 24.76 6.68 3.90
N TRP A 49 25.75 7.15 3.15
CA TRP A 49 25.62 8.40 2.41
C TRP A 49 24.56 8.31 1.32
N HIS A 50 24.57 7.25 0.53
CA HIS A 50 23.55 7.02 -0.49
C HIS A 50 22.15 6.97 0.11
N GLU A 51 21.99 6.26 1.21
CA GLU A 51 20.72 6.13 1.92
C GLU A 51 20.21 7.47 2.45
N GLY A 52 21.10 8.28 3.06
CA GLY A 52 20.78 9.62 3.54
C GLY A 52 20.38 10.60 2.44
N HIS A 53 20.77 10.33 1.17
CA HIS A 53 20.41 11.10 -0.01
C HIS A 53 19.28 10.45 -0.84
N GLY A 54 18.56 9.47 -0.27
CA GLY A 54 17.45 8.80 -0.94
C GLY A 54 17.84 7.85 -2.08
N ARG A 55 19.12 7.56 -2.27
CA ARG A 55 19.66 6.68 -3.33
C ARG A 55 19.74 5.24 -2.84
N VAL A 56 18.58 4.66 -2.52
CA VAL A 56 18.51 3.38 -1.81
C VAL A 56 19.06 2.22 -2.65
N GLU A 57 18.83 2.22 -3.97
CA GLU A 57 19.40 1.23 -4.90
C GLU A 57 20.93 1.28 -4.93
N ALA A 58 21.51 2.48 -4.93
CA ALA A 58 22.95 2.66 -4.89
C ALA A 58 23.53 2.20 -3.54
N ALA A 59 22.82 2.49 -2.44
CA ALA A 59 23.17 2.00 -1.11
C ALA A 59 23.21 0.48 -1.05
N LEU A 60 22.17 -0.19 -1.58
CA LEU A 60 22.12 -1.65 -1.66
C LEU A 60 23.26 -2.21 -2.52
N GLY A 61 23.54 -1.60 -3.68
CA GLY A 61 24.64 -2.00 -4.55
C GLY A 61 26.02 -1.92 -3.87
N ASP A 62 26.25 -0.94 -3.01
CA ASP A 62 27.49 -0.86 -2.21
C ASP A 62 27.54 -1.93 -1.11
N LEU A 63 26.42 -2.21 -0.43
CA LEU A 63 26.35 -3.29 0.56
C LEU A 63 26.56 -4.67 -0.07
N ASP A 64 26.08 -4.89 -1.29
CA ASP A 64 26.30 -6.12 -2.04
C ASP A 64 27.78 -6.28 -2.43
N ARG A 65 28.47 -5.18 -2.81
CA ARG A 65 29.92 -5.19 -3.05
C ARG A 65 30.70 -5.50 -1.76
N ALA A 66 30.32 -4.89 -0.65
CA ALA A 66 30.93 -5.19 0.64
C ALA A 66 30.81 -6.68 1.00
N ARG A 67 29.62 -7.27 0.82
CA ARG A 67 29.33 -8.69 1.07
C ARG A 67 30.09 -9.64 0.13
N ALA A 68 30.34 -9.22 -1.10
CA ALA A 68 31.12 -10.02 -2.06
C ALA A 68 32.63 -10.05 -1.74
N MET A 69 33.14 -9.07 -0.97
CA MET A 69 34.57 -8.94 -0.67
C MET A 69 34.98 -9.57 0.66
N ALA A 70 34.05 -9.69 1.60
CA ALA A 70 34.31 -10.25 2.94
C ALA A 70 33.09 -11.07 3.40
N PRO A 71 33.29 -12.03 4.33
CA PRO A 71 32.17 -12.71 4.97
C PRO A 71 31.19 -11.66 5.55
N PRO A 72 29.88 -11.80 5.30
CA PRO A 72 28.91 -10.81 5.75
C PRO A 72 28.88 -10.76 7.27
N ASP A 73 28.93 -9.56 7.83
CA ASP A 73 28.62 -9.33 9.24
C ASP A 73 27.15 -8.94 9.43
N GLY A 74 26.60 -9.17 10.64
CA GLY A 74 25.19 -8.90 10.90
C GLY A 74 24.80 -7.43 10.75
N ARG A 75 25.71 -6.46 10.84
CA ARG A 75 25.44 -5.02 10.68
C ARG A 75 25.26 -4.67 9.20
N THR A 76 26.15 -5.19 8.36
CA THR A 76 26.05 -5.02 6.89
C THR A 76 24.76 -5.66 6.37
N LEU A 77 24.42 -6.85 6.85
CA LEU A 77 23.15 -7.53 6.52
C LEU A 77 21.93 -6.74 7.01
N ALA A 78 21.94 -6.20 8.25
CA ALA A 78 20.84 -5.37 8.74
C ALA A 78 20.63 -4.12 7.90
N SER A 79 21.72 -3.48 7.43
CA SER A 79 21.65 -2.34 6.53
C SER A 79 21.12 -2.71 5.14
N ALA A 80 21.54 -3.87 4.61
CA ALA A 80 21.01 -4.38 3.33
C ALA A 80 19.50 -4.72 3.44
N GLY A 81 19.09 -5.35 4.53
CA GLY A 81 17.68 -5.65 4.81
C GLY A 81 16.84 -4.38 4.91
N ARG A 82 17.35 -3.32 5.55
CA ARG A 82 16.69 -2.01 5.59
C ARG A 82 16.53 -1.40 4.19
N CYS A 83 17.57 -1.45 3.35
CA CYS A 83 17.49 -0.97 1.97
C CYS A 83 16.47 -1.78 1.15
N LEU A 84 16.49 -3.11 1.25
CA LEU A 84 15.53 -3.99 0.59
C LEU A 84 14.08 -3.69 1.01
N THR A 85 13.85 -3.46 2.31
CA THR A 85 12.53 -3.06 2.85
C THR A 85 12.06 -1.74 2.24
N LYS A 86 12.96 -0.72 2.16
CA LYS A 86 12.64 0.57 1.52
C LYS A 86 12.34 0.45 0.03
N LEU A 87 12.93 -0.54 -0.65
CA LEU A 87 12.68 -0.83 -2.06
C LEU A 87 11.42 -1.69 -2.28
N GLY A 88 10.76 -2.15 -1.22
CA GLY A 88 9.61 -3.02 -1.29
C GLY A 88 9.94 -4.50 -1.61
N ARG A 89 11.23 -4.88 -1.60
CA ARG A 89 11.73 -6.25 -1.83
C ARG A 89 11.64 -7.03 -0.51
N LEU A 90 10.42 -7.23 -0.01
CA LEU A 90 10.17 -7.62 1.38
C LEU A 90 10.61 -9.05 1.70
N GLU A 91 10.41 -10.01 0.78
CA GLU A 91 10.85 -11.40 0.97
C GLU A 91 12.37 -11.50 1.07
N GLU A 92 13.08 -10.79 0.20
CA GLU A 92 14.54 -10.73 0.24
C GLU A 92 15.03 -10.02 1.52
N ALA A 93 14.35 -8.93 1.93
CA ALA A 93 14.63 -8.26 3.18
C ALA A 93 14.53 -9.22 4.37
N LYS A 94 13.44 -10.01 4.43
CA LYS A 94 13.21 -11.00 5.49
C LYS A 94 14.34 -12.02 5.54
N GLN A 95 14.74 -12.59 4.40
CA GLN A 95 15.83 -13.58 4.33
C GLN A 95 17.15 -13.01 4.85
N VAL A 96 17.53 -11.81 4.37
CA VAL A 96 18.78 -11.16 4.76
C VAL A 96 18.77 -10.76 6.24
N LEU A 97 17.62 -10.35 6.79
CA LEU A 97 17.46 -9.99 8.19
C LEU A 97 17.42 -11.21 9.12
N ASP A 98 16.91 -12.34 8.66
CA ASP A 98 16.99 -13.61 9.39
C ASP A 98 18.46 -14.08 9.52
N GLU A 99 19.26 -13.91 8.45
CA GLU A 99 20.69 -14.17 8.49
C GLU A 99 21.40 -13.19 9.45
N ALA A 100 21.07 -11.89 9.41
CA ALA A 100 21.65 -10.88 10.31
C ALA A 100 21.43 -11.22 11.79
N VAL A 101 20.22 -11.60 12.15
CA VAL A 101 19.84 -11.99 13.53
C VAL A 101 20.53 -13.30 13.93
N THR A 102 20.71 -14.25 12.98
CA THR A 102 21.40 -15.50 13.25
C THR A 102 22.89 -15.27 13.52
N LEU A 103 23.55 -14.43 12.74
CA LEU A 103 24.97 -14.10 12.90
C LEU A 103 25.24 -13.21 14.13
N MET A 104 24.35 -12.31 14.44
CA MET A 104 24.49 -11.37 15.58
C MET A 104 23.18 -11.29 16.39
N PRO A 105 22.85 -12.31 17.19
CA PRO A 105 21.59 -12.33 17.95
C PRO A 105 21.41 -11.17 18.94
N GLY A 106 22.52 -10.56 19.41
CA GLY A 106 22.52 -9.40 20.29
C GLY A 106 22.43 -8.04 19.58
N LEU A 107 22.30 -8.00 18.25
CA LEU A 107 22.22 -6.74 17.52
C LEU A 107 20.77 -6.21 17.49
N ALA A 108 20.45 -5.29 18.40
CA ALA A 108 19.11 -4.69 18.52
C ALA A 108 18.60 -4.13 17.18
N GLN A 109 19.48 -3.48 16.40
CA GLN A 109 19.14 -2.92 15.09
C GLN A 109 18.65 -3.99 14.10
N ALA A 110 19.28 -5.19 14.08
CA ALA A 110 18.83 -6.26 13.17
C ALA A 110 17.42 -6.75 13.52
N HIS A 111 17.12 -6.89 14.81
CA HIS A 111 15.76 -7.21 15.26
C HIS A 111 14.75 -6.11 14.93
N TYR A 112 15.14 -4.84 15.08
CA TYR A 112 14.28 -3.70 14.73
C TYR A 112 13.96 -3.70 13.22
N GLU A 113 14.97 -3.81 12.34
CA GLU A 113 14.77 -3.83 10.88
C GLU A 113 13.95 -5.05 10.45
N LYS A 114 14.19 -6.22 11.06
CA LYS A 114 13.35 -7.41 10.84
C LYS A 114 11.90 -7.15 11.24
N GLY A 115 11.66 -6.53 12.39
CA GLY A 115 10.33 -6.12 12.80
C GLY A 115 9.68 -5.18 11.80
N PHE A 116 10.44 -4.25 11.22
CA PHE A 116 9.93 -3.30 10.24
C PHE A 116 9.58 -3.99 8.91
N ALA A 117 10.42 -4.88 8.39
CA ALA A 117 10.13 -5.66 7.20
C ALA A 117 8.86 -6.52 7.38
N LEU A 118 8.75 -7.22 8.50
CA LEU A 118 7.57 -8.04 8.85
C LEU A 118 6.29 -7.20 8.99
N ASP A 119 6.37 -5.98 9.56
CA ASP A 119 5.23 -5.05 9.64
C ASP A 119 4.76 -4.64 8.23
N GLN A 120 5.68 -4.36 7.30
CA GLN A 120 5.36 -4.07 5.90
C GLN A 120 4.74 -5.27 5.17
N MET A 121 5.11 -6.50 5.53
CA MET A 121 4.51 -7.74 5.01
C MET A 121 3.12 -8.03 5.61
N GLY A 122 2.72 -7.32 6.67
CA GLY A 122 1.50 -7.60 7.43
C GLY A 122 1.64 -8.75 8.44
N GLU A 123 2.84 -9.29 8.66
CA GLU A 123 3.14 -10.33 9.65
C GLU A 123 3.22 -9.73 11.07
N LEU A 124 2.10 -9.13 11.54
CA LEU A 124 2.07 -8.27 12.72
C LEU A 124 2.50 -8.94 14.02
N LEU A 125 2.25 -10.24 14.19
CA LEU A 125 2.68 -10.99 15.39
C LEU A 125 4.19 -11.15 15.42
N ALA A 126 4.80 -11.53 14.29
CA ALA A 126 6.23 -11.69 14.15
C ALA A 126 6.96 -10.33 14.26
N ALA A 127 6.39 -9.27 13.65
CA ALA A 127 6.88 -7.91 13.77
C ALA A 127 6.93 -7.46 15.25
N ARG A 128 5.85 -7.70 16.01
CA ARG A 128 5.80 -7.37 17.44
C ARG A 128 6.90 -8.08 18.22
N GLN A 129 7.10 -9.37 18.00
CA GLN A 129 8.16 -10.13 18.67
C GLN A 129 9.54 -9.56 18.36
N SER A 130 9.81 -9.23 17.10
CA SER A 130 11.09 -8.65 16.69
C SER A 130 11.33 -7.28 17.35
N TYR A 131 10.33 -6.39 17.40
CA TYR A 131 10.45 -5.11 18.11
C TYR A 131 10.62 -5.29 19.63
N GLN A 132 9.97 -6.28 20.25
CA GLN A 132 10.16 -6.61 21.67
C GLN A 132 11.60 -7.05 21.95
N HIS A 133 12.19 -7.88 21.08
CA HIS A 133 13.59 -8.27 21.20
C HIS A 133 14.52 -7.06 21.04
N ALA A 134 14.29 -6.20 20.04
CA ALA A 134 15.07 -4.98 19.87
C ALA A 134 15.04 -4.08 21.12
N MET A 135 13.84 -3.86 21.69
CA MET A 135 13.65 -3.07 22.92
C MET A 135 14.32 -3.70 24.15
N ALA A 136 14.39 -5.02 24.22
CA ALA A 136 15.06 -5.73 25.32
C ALA A 136 16.58 -5.66 25.21
N LEU A 137 17.11 -5.74 23.98
CA LEU A 137 18.55 -5.67 23.70
C LEU A 137 19.09 -4.24 23.82
N ASP A 138 18.33 -3.24 23.41
CA ASP A 138 18.67 -1.83 23.56
C ASP A 138 17.49 -1.05 24.16
N PRO A 139 17.43 -0.89 25.48
CA PRO A 139 16.41 -0.12 26.17
C PRO A 139 16.42 1.38 25.86
N GLN A 140 17.49 1.92 25.24
CA GLN A 140 17.60 3.32 24.84
C GLN A 140 17.15 3.57 23.40
N MET A 141 16.85 2.52 22.61
CA MET A 141 16.29 2.64 21.27
C MET A 141 14.84 3.11 21.35
N ALA A 142 14.59 4.40 21.07
CA ALA A 142 13.24 4.99 21.10
C ALA A 142 12.30 4.41 20.03
N ASP A 143 12.85 3.98 18.89
CA ASP A 143 12.06 3.52 17.74
C ASP A 143 11.33 2.18 18.02
N ALA A 144 11.91 1.29 18.81
CA ALA A 144 11.29 0.01 19.12
C ALA A 144 9.98 0.16 19.92
N PRO A 145 9.93 0.86 21.07
CA PRO A 145 8.67 1.12 21.76
C PRO A 145 7.70 1.97 20.93
N ALA A 146 8.18 2.90 20.07
CA ALA A 146 7.32 3.67 19.19
C ALA A 146 6.58 2.78 18.17
N ARG A 147 7.27 1.82 17.55
CA ARG A 147 6.64 0.85 16.63
C ARG A 147 5.69 -0.09 17.36
N LEU A 148 6.04 -0.55 18.55
CA LEU A 148 5.14 -1.34 19.39
C LEU A 148 3.88 -0.57 19.78
N ALA A 149 4.00 0.74 20.09
CA ALA A 149 2.86 1.62 20.32
C ALA A 149 1.94 1.72 19.11
N ALA A 150 2.52 1.89 17.92
CA ALA A 150 1.74 1.93 16.66
C ALA A 150 1.01 0.60 16.40
N LEU A 151 1.66 -0.55 16.63
CA LEU A 151 1.03 -1.86 16.52
C LEU A 151 -0.10 -2.07 17.55
N ALA A 152 0.09 -1.62 18.78
CA ALA A 152 -0.93 -1.66 19.84
C ALA A 152 -2.14 -0.79 19.46
N ALA A 153 -1.92 0.44 18.96
CA ALA A 153 -2.96 1.34 18.50
C ALA A 153 -3.77 0.73 17.33
N ARG A 154 -3.12 0.10 16.36
CA ARG A 154 -3.79 -0.62 15.24
C ARG A 154 -4.68 -1.77 15.71
N ARG A 155 -4.38 -2.36 16.86
CA ARG A 155 -5.17 -3.42 17.51
C ARG A 155 -6.20 -2.89 18.51
N SER A 156 -6.32 -1.56 18.62
CA SER A 156 -7.17 -0.88 19.60
C SER A 156 -6.81 -1.18 21.07
N ASP A 157 -5.57 -1.58 21.33
CA ASP A 157 -5.02 -1.71 22.68
C ASP A 157 -4.49 -0.34 23.15
N TRP A 158 -5.44 0.54 23.50
CA TRP A 158 -5.16 1.95 23.81
C TRP A 158 -4.29 2.15 25.04
N PRO A 159 -4.44 1.38 26.14
CA PRO A 159 -3.54 1.48 27.29
C PRO A 159 -2.09 1.16 26.91
N GLN A 160 -1.85 0.02 26.25
CA GLN A 160 -0.49 -0.39 25.84
C GLN A 160 0.11 0.61 24.84
N ALA A 161 -0.70 1.11 23.89
CA ALA A 161 -0.26 2.13 22.93
C ALA A 161 0.21 3.40 23.62
N ARG A 162 -0.51 3.87 24.64
CA ARG A 162 -0.17 5.06 25.42
C ARG A 162 1.15 4.88 26.18
N ASP A 163 1.28 3.78 26.91
CA ASP A 163 2.45 3.54 27.76
C ASP A 163 3.75 3.40 26.94
N LEU A 164 3.68 2.65 25.83
CA LEU A 164 4.80 2.47 24.92
C LEU A 164 5.18 3.77 24.21
N ALA A 165 4.20 4.56 23.78
CA ALA A 165 4.44 5.85 23.16
C ALA A 165 5.05 6.85 24.14
N ALA A 166 4.60 6.87 25.41
CA ALA A 166 5.18 7.70 26.46
C ALA A 166 6.65 7.36 26.67
N ARG A 167 6.98 6.07 26.80
CA ARG A 167 8.36 5.60 26.91
C ARG A 167 9.22 6.04 25.72
N ALA A 168 8.71 5.92 24.50
CA ALA A 168 9.43 6.35 23.30
C ALA A 168 9.72 7.85 23.32
N LEU A 169 8.76 8.68 23.78
CA LEU A 169 8.89 10.13 23.86
C LEU A 169 9.78 10.59 25.02
N GLU A 170 9.89 9.84 26.11
CA GLU A 170 10.89 10.07 27.16
C GLU A 170 12.31 9.96 26.60
N LEU A 171 12.55 8.96 25.74
CA LEU A 171 13.84 8.74 25.09
C LEU A 171 14.09 9.74 23.94
N GLN A 172 13.09 10.00 23.15
CA GLN A 172 13.16 10.88 21.98
C GLN A 172 11.87 11.71 21.85
N PRO A 173 11.81 12.93 22.41
CA PRO A 173 10.60 13.76 22.42
C PRO A 173 10.03 14.07 21.04
N GLY A 174 10.84 14.07 19.98
CA GLY A 174 10.42 14.30 18.59
C GLY A 174 10.09 13.03 17.80
N ASN A 175 9.93 11.86 18.42
CA ASN A 175 9.65 10.63 17.70
C ASN A 175 8.24 10.67 17.07
N ALA A 176 8.19 10.82 15.75
CA ALA A 176 6.95 10.97 14.98
C ALA A 176 6.02 9.76 15.13
N VAL A 177 6.55 8.54 15.14
CA VAL A 177 5.75 7.31 15.24
C VAL A 177 5.03 7.23 16.59
N ALA A 178 5.71 7.61 17.67
CA ALA A 178 5.11 7.67 19.00
C ALA A 178 4.00 8.72 19.08
N HIS A 179 4.23 9.91 18.49
CA HIS A 179 3.17 10.92 18.38
C HIS A 179 1.96 10.41 17.58
N PHE A 180 2.17 9.68 16.47
CA PHE A 180 1.07 9.11 15.67
C PHE A 180 0.27 8.09 16.48
N ALA A 181 0.93 7.23 17.25
CA ALA A 181 0.22 6.32 18.14
C ALA A 181 -0.66 7.07 19.16
N LEU A 182 -0.16 8.17 19.74
CA LEU A 182 -0.94 9.01 20.67
C LEU A 182 -2.08 9.78 19.96
N VAL A 183 -1.90 10.20 18.70
CA VAL A 183 -3.01 10.75 17.90
C VAL A 183 -4.12 9.72 17.76
N MET A 184 -3.79 8.48 17.42
CA MET A 184 -4.78 7.40 17.30
C MET A 184 -5.49 7.12 18.64
N VAL A 185 -4.76 7.14 19.77
CA VAL A 185 -5.33 7.01 21.12
C VAL A 185 -6.31 8.15 21.41
N ALA A 186 -5.92 9.40 21.14
CA ALA A 186 -6.75 10.57 21.37
C ALA A 186 -8.01 10.56 20.47
N MET A 187 -7.86 10.24 19.19
CA MET A 187 -8.97 10.08 18.25
C MET A 187 -9.98 9.03 18.73
N ALA A 188 -9.51 7.89 19.21
CA ALA A 188 -10.36 6.82 19.74
C ALA A 188 -11.09 7.22 21.03
N ALA A 189 -10.47 8.08 21.85
CA ALA A 189 -11.09 8.63 23.06
C ALA A 189 -12.04 9.79 22.80
N GLY A 190 -12.14 10.29 21.55
CA GLY A 190 -12.92 11.50 21.22
C GLY A 190 -12.23 12.80 21.63
N ASP A 191 -10.98 12.76 22.06
CA ASP A 191 -10.20 13.97 22.41
C ASP A 191 -9.50 14.51 21.15
N PHE A 192 -10.30 15.10 20.28
CA PHE A 192 -9.83 15.62 18.99
C PHE A 192 -8.88 16.82 19.15
N THR A 193 -9.00 17.56 20.26
CA THR A 193 -8.09 18.68 20.57
C THR A 193 -6.69 18.16 20.89
N ALA A 194 -6.57 17.12 21.71
CA ALA A 194 -5.27 16.50 21.97
C ALA A 194 -4.69 15.87 20.70
N ALA A 195 -5.51 15.23 19.85
CA ALA A 195 -5.09 14.71 18.56
C ALA A 195 -4.52 15.81 17.64
N GLU A 196 -5.22 16.95 17.52
CA GLU A 196 -4.77 18.13 16.77
C GLU A 196 -3.42 18.65 17.30
N GLN A 197 -3.29 18.84 18.61
CA GLN A 197 -2.06 19.33 19.22
C GLN A 197 -0.87 18.42 18.93
N ARG A 198 -1.05 17.10 19.06
CA ARG A 198 0.00 16.11 18.78
C ARG A 198 0.44 16.11 17.31
N ALA A 199 -0.53 16.17 16.39
CA ALA A 199 -0.23 16.24 14.96
C ALA A 199 0.55 17.52 14.62
N ARG A 200 0.15 18.67 15.17
CA ARG A 200 0.85 19.96 14.98
C ARG A 200 2.28 19.94 15.52
N GLN A 201 2.55 19.26 16.64
CA GLN A 201 3.90 19.11 17.17
C GLN A 201 4.85 18.44 16.16
N VAL A 202 4.37 17.39 15.49
CA VAL A 202 5.16 16.71 14.45
C VAL A 202 5.33 17.61 13.21
N VAL A 203 4.27 18.27 12.75
CA VAL A 203 4.31 19.19 11.59
C VAL A 203 5.33 20.31 11.80
N GLN A 204 5.44 20.84 13.01
CA GLN A 204 6.33 21.96 13.36
C GLN A 204 7.77 21.53 13.67
N SER A 205 8.04 20.24 13.81
CA SER A 205 9.37 19.74 14.14
C SER A 205 10.33 19.84 12.93
N PRO A 206 11.46 20.53 13.06
CA PRO A 206 12.43 20.68 11.98
C PRO A 206 13.18 19.39 11.63
N LEU A 207 13.08 18.38 12.50
CA LEU A 207 13.72 17.07 12.32
C LEU A 207 12.80 16.05 11.61
N THR A 208 11.58 16.45 11.28
CA THR A 208 10.59 15.57 10.67
C THR A 208 10.86 15.40 9.17
N THR A 209 10.90 14.14 8.71
CA THR A 209 11.01 13.85 7.28
C THR A 209 9.74 14.30 6.54
N ALA A 210 9.87 14.61 5.23
CA ALA A 210 8.73 15.00 4.40
C ALA A 210 7.58 13.98 4.46
N GLN A 211 7.90 12.68 4.48
CA GLN A 211 6.89 11.63 4.60
C GLN A 211 6.19 11.64 5.97
N ALA A 212 6.93 11.78 7.06
CA ALA A 212 6.33 11.89 8.40
C ALA A 212 5.53 13.18 8.55
N GLN A 213 5.97 14.29 7.94
CA GLN A 213 5.21 15.54 7.89
C GLN A 213 3.88 15.36 7.17
N ALA A 214 3.88 14.68 6.01
CA ALA A 214 2.64 14.38 5.29
C ALA A 214 1.67 13.52 6.13
N HIS A 215 2.19 12.51 6.84
CA HIS A 215 1.36 11.71 7.75
C HIS A 215 0.79 12.56 8.90
N ALA A 216 1.59 13.44 9.50
CA ALA A 216 1.13 14.34 10.55
C ALA A 216 0.05 15.31 10.07
N LEU A 217 0.21 15.87 8.87
CA LEU A 217 -0.80 16.74 8.22
C LEU A 217 -2.10 15.98 7.93
N ASN A 218 -2.02 14.71 7.54
CA ASN A 218 -3.21 13.88 7.33
C ASN A 218 -3.95 13.61 8.65
N PHE A 219 -3.23 13.23 9.72
CA PHE A 219 -3.81 13.11 11.06
C PHE A 219 -4.39 14.43 11.57
N LEU A 220 -3.74 15.56 11.28
CA LEU A 220 -4.27 16.89 11.59
C LEU A 220 -5.60 17.11 10.86
N GLY A 221 -5.68 16.74 9.59
CA GLY A 221 -6.92 16.78 8.82
C GLY A 221 -8.03 15.93 9.45
N ASP A 222 -7.74 14.70 9.86
CA ASP A 222 -8.71 13.83 10.53
C ASP A 222 -9.19 14.42 11.87
N ALA A 223 -8.28 15.01 12.66
CA ALA A 223 -8.64 15.65 13.93
C ALA A 223 -9.50 16.91 13.74
N LEU A 224 -9.23 17.70 12.70
CA LEU A 224 -10.00 18.90 12.36
C LEU A 224 -11.38 18.54 11.78
N ASP A 225 -11.45 17.50 10.94
CA ASP A 225 -12.73 17.00 10.41
C ASP A 225 -13.66 16.50 11.52
N ALA A 226 -13.09 15.80 12.52
CA ALA A 226 -13.83 15.35 13.68
C ALA A 226 -14.32 16.49 14.60
N GLN A 227 -13.69 17.66 14.52
CA GLN A 227 -14.11 18.90 15.20
C GLN A 227 -15.08 19.74 14.36
N ASP A 228 -15.62 19.22 13.27
CA ASP A 228 -16.48 19.94 12.32
C ASP A 228 -15.86 21.20 11.72
N ARG A 229 -14.57 21.13 11.39
CA ARG A 229 -13.77 22.18 10.73
C ARG A 229 -13.33 21.75 9.32
N PRO A 230 -14.27 21.49 8.39
CA PRO A 230 -13.97 20.83 7.11
C PRO A 230 -13.03 21.65 6.20
N ALA A 231 -13.12 22.98 6.23
CA ALA A 231 -12.24 23.82 5.42
C ALA A 231 -10.77 23.71 5.84
N GLU A 232 -10.50 23.69 7.15
CA GLU A 232 -9.15 23.53 7.68
C GLU A 232 -8.65 22.09 7.51
N ALA A 233 -9.53 21.10 7.69
CA ALA A 233 -9.23 19.71 7.43
C ALA A 233 -8.82 19.51 5.97
N PHE A 234 -9.56 20.07 5.01
CA PHE A 234 -9.24 19.98 3.59
C PHE A 234 -7.88 20.63 3.26
N ALA A 235 -7.59 21.79 3.86
CA ALA A 235 -6.30 22.44 3.71
C ALA A 235 -5.14 21.57 4.23
N ALA A 236 -5.33 20.89 5.36
CA ALA A 236 -4.35 19.98 5.93
C ALA A 236 -4.13 18.74 5.04
N TYR A 237 -5.20 18.09 4.55
CA TYR A 237 -5.09 16.99 3.57
C TYR A 237 -4.38 17.45 2.29
N GLY A 238 -4.74 18.64 1.78
CA GLY A 238 -4.09 19.20 0.59
C GLY A 238 -2.60 19.48 0.81
N ALA A 239 -2.20 19.92 2.00
CA ALA A 239 -0.78 20.10 2.34
C ALA A 239 -0.04 18.77 2.42
N ALA A 240 -0.64 17.74 3.07
CA ALA A 240 -0.10 16.38 3.11
C ALA A 240 0.15 15.84 1.70
N ASN A 241 -0.85 15.92 0.85
CA ASN A 241 -0.80 15.41 -0.51
C ASN A 241 0.23 16.17 -1.38
N ARG A 242 0.33 17.50 -1.26
CA ARG A 242 1.38 18.27 -1.97
C ARG A 242 2.79 17.81 -1.58
N THR A 243 3.03 17.62 -0.28
CA THR A 243 4.33 17.11 0.20
C THR A 243 4.69 15.76 -0.44
N LEU A 244 3.71 14.84 -0.54
CA LEU A 244 3.93 13.54 -1.18
C LEU A 244 4.02 13.65 -2.71
N LEU A 245 3.23 14.53 -3.33
CA LEU A 245 3.29 14.78 -4.76
C LEU A 245 4.71 15.22 -5.16
N ASP A 246 5.25 16.22 -4.46
CA ASP A 246 6.61 16.73 -4.72
C ASP A 246 7.68 15.64 -4.50
N LEU A 247 7.52 14.82 -3.45
CA LEU A 247 8.44 13.74 -3.12
C LEU A 247 8.46 12.64 -4.17
N PHE A 248 7.29 12.27 -4.71
CA PHE A 248 7.12 11.11 -5.57
C PHE A 248 6.97 11.44 -7.07
N ALA A 249 6.79 12.72 -7.44
CA ALA A 249 6.70 13.14 -8.84
C ALA A 249 7.86 12.66 -9.72
N PRO A 250 9.13 12.71 -9.28
CA PRO A 250 10.24 12.21 -10.09
C PRO A 250 10.14 10.74 -10.47
N ARG A 251 9.41 9.95 -9.67
CA ARG A 251 9.23 8.52 -9.90
C ARG A 251 7.95 8.18 -10.65
N PHE A 252 6.85 8.87 -10.35
CA PHE A 252 5.51 8.47 -10.79
C PHE A 252 4.82 9.46 -11.73
N ASP A 253 5.33 10.70 -11.91
CA ASP A 253 4.76 11.62 -12.89
C ASP A 253 5.31 11.34 -14.28
N ASN A 254 4.79 10.26 -14.89
CA ASN A 254 5.26 9.73 -16.16
C ASN A 254 4.10 9.02 -16.92
N PRO A 255 4.29 8.60 -18.18
CA PRO A 255 3.25 7.94 -18.99
C PRO A 255 2.72 6.61 -18.42
N GLN A 256 3.37 6.03 -17.41
CA GLN A 256 2.93 4.80 -16.74
C GLN A 256 2.10 5.07 -15.48
N SER A 257 1.87 6.34 -15.10
CA SER A 257 0.99 6.68 -13.98
C SER A 257 -0.47 6.37 -14.30
N GLY A 258 -1.32 6.32 -13.26
CA GLY A 258 -2.68 5.80 -13.35
C GLY A 258 -3.54 6.46 -14.42
N LEU A 259 -3.55 7.80 -14.50
CA LEU A 259 -4.37 8.53 -15.47
C LEU A 259 -3.90 8.31 -16.93
N PRO A 260 -2.63 8.51 -17.31
CA PRO A 260 -2.14 8.17 -18.64
C PRO A 260 -2.37 6.71 -19.02
N PHE A 261 -2.16 5.79 -18.06
CA PHE A 261 -2.43 4.37 -18.25
C PHE A 261 -3.90 4.09 -18.56
N ALA A 262 -4.85 4.66 -17.81
CA ALA A 262 -6.29 4.48 -18.03
C ALA A 262 -6.74 5.01 -19.41
N LEU A 263 -6.22 6.18 -19.80
CA LEU A 263 -6.48 6.78 -21.10
C LEU A 263 -5.93 5.91 -22.24
N ARG A 264 -4.71 5.37 -22.07
CA ARG A 264 -4.10 4.46 -23.05
C ARG A 264 -4.89 3.15 -23.18
N MET A 265 -5.27 2.51 -22.06
CA MET A 265 -6.07 1.29 -22.08
C MET A 265 -7.40 1.50 -22.80
N THR A 266 -8.06 2.64 -22.57
CA THR A 266 -9.31 2.99 -23.25
C THR A 266 -9.10 3.15 -24.76
N ASN A 267 -8.09 3.93 -25.17
CA ASN A 267 -7.78 4.16 -26.59
C ASN A 267 -7.38 2.86 -27.33
N GLU A 268 -6.59 2.00 -26.69
CA GLU A 268 -6.20 0.71 -27.27
C GLU A 268 -7.40 -0.25 -27.39
N LEU A 269 -8.26 -0.31 -26.37
CA LEU A 269 -9.48 -1.11 -26.40
C LEU A 269 -10.49 -0.59 -27.44
N GLU A 270 -10.59 0.74 -27.61
CA GLU A 270 -11.43 1.35 -28.63
C GLU A 270 -10.99 0.95 -30.05
N LYS A 271 -9.69 0.95 -30.30
CA LYS A 271 -9.07 0.57 -31.57
C LYS A 271 -9.02 -0.95 -31.79
N ALA A 272 -9.12 -1.74 -30.74
CA ALA A 272 -9.18 -3.19 -30.87
C ALA A 272 -10.42 -3.56 -31.70
N GLY A 273 -10.22 -4.42 -32.70
CA GLY A 273 -11.30 -4.96 -33.50
C GLY A 273 -12.30 -5.80 -32.69
N ALA A 274 -13.12 -6.61 -33.38
CA ALA A 274 -14.04 -7.53 -32.70
C ALA A 274 -13.26 -8.43 -31.73
N TRP A 275 -13.65 -8.40 -30.44
CA TRP A 275 -13.03 -9.24 -29.42
C TRP A 275 -13.38 -10.70 -29.65
N ARG A 276 -12.39 -11.56 -29.79
CA ARG A 276 -12.62 -13.00 -29.95
C ARG A 276 -13.05 -13.58 -28.62
N SER A 277 -14.25 -14.15 -28.56
CA SER A 277 -14.66 -14.97 -27.42
C SER A 277 -13.79 -16.24 -27.39
N GLY A 278 -13.05 -16.43 -26.32
CA GLY A 278 -12.33 -17.68 -26.05
C GLY A 278 -13.28 -18.77 -25.52
N THR A 279 -12.74 -19.96 -25.30
CA THR A 279 -13.45 -21.03 -24.59
C THR A 279 -13.59 -20.65 -23.12
N PRO A 280 -14.79 -20.78 -22.51
CA PRO A 280 -14.93 -20.56 -21.07
C PRO A 280 -13.95 -21.43 -20.28
N ALA A 281 -13.20 -20.80 -19.39
CA ALA A 281 -12.24 -21.50 -18.53
C ALA A 281 -12.96 -22.17 -17.35
N THR A 282 -12.48 -23.31 -16.91
CA THR A 282 -12.99 -23.99 -15.73
C THR A 282 -11.81 -24.46 -14.88
N PRO A 283 -11.68 -24.00 -13.62
CA PRO A 283 -12.57 -23.07 -12.92
C PRO A 283 -12.40 -21.62 -13.41
N THR A 284 -13.44 -20.78 -13.22
CA THR A 284 -13.44 -19.35 -13.51
C THR A 284 -13.54 -18.57 -12.20
N PRO A 285 -12.64 -17.61 -11.91
CA PRO A 285 -12.75 -16.75 -10.74
C PRO A 285 -13.86 -15.71 -10.90
N VAL A 286 -14.33 -15.18 -9.77
CA VAL A 286 -15.14 -13.97 -9.67
C VAL A 286 -14.22 -12.78 -9.46
N PHE A 287 -14.44 -11.67 -10.15
CA PHE A 287 -13.65 -10.45 -9.95
C PHE A 287 -14.49 -9.37 -9.30
N ILE A 288 -14.02 -8.84 -8.18
CA ILE A 288 -14.56 -7.58 -7.63
C ILE A 288 -13.75 -6.43 -8.22
N SER A 289 -14.44 -5.51 -8.86
CA SER A 289 -13.88 -4.40 -9.61
C SER A 289 -14.62 -3.10 -9.26
N GLY A 290 -14.11 -1.95 -9.68
CA GLY A 290 -14.71 -0.64 -9.42
C GLY A 290 -13.64 0.44 -9.38
N PHE A 291 -13.77 1.39 -8.47
CA PHE A 291 -12.71 2.35 -8.14
C PHE A 291 -12.30 2.19 -6.68
N ALA A 292 -11.12 2.66 -6.31
CA ALA A 292 -10.70 2.69 -4.92
C ALA A 292 -11.76 3.43 -4.07
N ARG A 293 -12.04 2.94 -2.86
CA ARG A 293 -13.05 3.52 -1.94
C ARG A 293 -14.50 3.37 -2.37
N ALA A 294 -14.80 2.62 -3.42
CA ALA A 294 -16.18 2.33 -3.85
C ALA A 294 -16.88 1.21 -3.03
N GLY A 295 -16.18 0.57 -2.07
CA GLY A 295 -16.75 -0.50 -1.23
C GLY A 295 -16.28 -1.91 -1.60
N THR A 296 -15.27 -2.05 -2.44
CA THR A 296 -14.73 -3.35 -2.87
C THR A 296 -14.29 -4.25 -1.72
N THR A 297 -13.63 -3.70 -0.69
CA THR A 297 -13.23 -4.47 0.51
C THR A 297 -14.45 -5.00 1.28
N LEU A 298 -15.51 -4.20 1.41
CA LEU A 298 -16.75 -4.64 2.06
C LEU A 298 -17.36 -5.83 1.32
N LEU A 299 -17.45 -5.74 -0.01
CA LEU A 299 -17.94 -6.84 -0.85
C LEU A 299 -17.08 -8.09 -0.74
N GLY A 300 -15.76 -7.93 -0.72
CA GLY A 300 -14.83 -9.03 -0.51
C GLY A 300 -15.07 -9.75 0.81
N GLN A 301 -15.28 -9.02 1.90
CA GLN A 301 -15.55 -9.59 3.22
C GLN A 301 -16.92 -10.27 3.30
N ILE A 302 -17.94 -9.71 2.65
CA ILE A 302 -19.26 -10.33 2.54
C ILE A 302 -19.17 -11.66 1.79
N LEU A 303 -18.52 -11.71 0.62
CA LEU A 303 -18.33 -12.94 -0.14
C LEU A 303 -17.46 -13.95 0.60
N ASP A 304 -16.36 -13.52 1.24
CA ASP A 304 -15.49 -14.43 2.02
C ASP A 304 -16.20 -15.05 3.22
N SER A 305 -17.29 -14.46 3.67
CA SER A 305 -18.13 -15.04 4.75
C SER A 305 -19.00 -16.20 4.29
N HIS A 306 -19.19 -16.35 2.99
CA HIS A 306 -19.91 -17.48 2.42
C HIS A 306 -18.97 -18.69 2.24
N PRO A 307 -19.37 -19.94 2.64
CA PRO A 307 -18.47 -21.11 2.66
C PRO A 307 -17.95 -21.51 1.27
N ARG A 308 -18.64 -21.15 0.19
CA ARG A 308 -18.25 -21.47 -1.18
C ARG A 308 -17.21 -20.53 -1.77
N PHE A 309 -16.90 -19.41 -1.14
CA PHE A 309 -15.93 -18.45 -1.65
C PHE A 309 -14.64 -18.42 -0.84
N ILE A 310 -13.58 -17.98 -1.49
CA ILE A 310 -12.32 -17.55 -0.89
C ILE A 310 -11.87 -16.27 -1.56
N THR A 311 -11.78 -15.18 -0.79
CA THR A 311 -11.40 -13.87 -1.31
C THR A 311 -9.90 -13.63 -1.13
N LEU A 312 -9.24 -13.28 -2.22
CA LEU A 312 -7.85 -12.82 -2.27
C LEU A 312 -7.85 -11.31 -2.49
N GLU A 313 -7.52 -10.59 -1.41
CA GLU A 313 -7.59 -9.13 -1.34
C GLU A 313 -6.28 -8.52 -1.81
N GLU A 314 -6.36 -7.73 -2.89
CA GLU A 314 -5.24 -6.96 -3.48
C GLU A 314 -3.97 -7.78 -3.75
N LYS A 315 -4.14 -9.02 -4.23
CA LYS A 315 -3.03 -9.90 -4.61
C LYS A 315 -2.67 -9.74 -6.09
N PRO A 316 -1.37 -9.82 -6.47
CA PRO A 316 -0.93 -9.61 -7.84
C PRO A 316 -1.14 -10.86 -8.73
N LEU A 317 -2.38 -11.37 -8.79
CA LEU A 317 -2.69 -12.65 -9.44
C LEU A 317 -2.56 -12.61 -10.98
N LEU A 318 -2.68 -11.41 -11.58
CA LEU A 318 -2.60 -11.19 -13.04
C LEU A 318 -1.25 -10.60 -13.47
N ASN A 319 -0.24 -10.61 -12.61
CA ASN A 319 0.99 -9.82 -12.77
C ASN A 319 1.69 -10.05 -14.12
N GLU A 320 1.91 -11.31 -14.54
CA GLU A 320 2.63 -11.63 -15.78
C GLU A 320 1.87 -11.12 -17.00
N GLY A 321 0.56 -11.32 -17.04
CA GLY A 321 -0.27 -10.79 -18.12
C GLY A 321 -0.31 -9.26 -18.15
N MET A 322 -0.29 -8.62 -16.98
CA MET A 322 -0.20 -7.16 -16.90
C MET A 322 1.13 -6.65 -17.43
N GLN A 323 2.24 -7.26 -17.02
CA GLN A 323 3.58 -6.88 -17.49
C GLN A 323 3.74 -7.10 -19.00
N GLU A 324 3.25 -8.20 -19.53
CA GLU A 324 3.40 -8.54 -20.95
C GLU A 324 2.47 -7.74 -21.87
N PHE A 325 1.22 -7.50 -21.47
CA PHE A 325 0.19 -6.95 -22.36
C PHE A 325 -0.33 -5.56 -21.98
N LEU A 326 -0.29 -5.19 -20.69
CA LEU A 326 -0.85 -3.91 -20.28
C LEU A 326 0.23 -2.86 -20.02
N ALA A 327 1.44 -3.26 -19.64
CA ALA A 327 2.54 -2.31 -19.44
C ALA A 327 3.04 -1.68 -20.76
N PRO A 328 3.34 -2.45 -21.85
CA PRO A 328 3.79 -1.88 -23.11
C PRO A 328 2.63 -1.32 -23.96
N GLU A 329 2.95 -0.35 -24.82
CA GLU A 329 2.01 0.16 -25.81
C GLU A 329 1.64 -0.90 -26.87
N GLY A 330 0.39 -0.87 -27.34
CA GLY A 330 -0.13 -1.81 -28.33
C GLY A 330 -0.38 -3.22 -27.79
N GLY A 331 -0.29 -3.39 -26.48
CA GLY A 331 -0.42 -4.71 -25.87
C GLY A 331 -1.83 -5.28 -25.91
N ILE A 332 -2.87 -4.46 -25.94
CA ILE A 332 -4.27 -4.93 -26.09
C ILE A 332 -4.48 -5.66 -27.43
N ALA A 333 -3.86 -5.19 -28.52
CA ALA A 333 -3.95 -5.88 -29.81
C ALA A 333 -3.25 -7.25 -29.79
N ARG A 334 -2.07 -7.35 -29.13
CA ARG A 334 -1.37 -8.62 -28.92
C ARG A 334 -2.17 -9.56 -28.03
N LEU A 335 -2.75 -9.04 -26.96
CA LEU A 335 -3.63 -9.78 -26.05
C LEU A 335 -4.83 -10.39 -26.80
N ALA A 336 -5.51 -9.58 -27.65
CA ALA A 336 -6.65 -10.04 -28.44
C ALA A 336 -6.27 -11.14 -29.44
N ALA A 337 -5.01 -11.19 -29.89
CA ALA A 337 -4.51 -12.14 -30.87
C ALA A 337 -4.01 -13.47 -30.26
N LEU A 338 -3.90 -13.58 -28.92
CA LEU A 338 -3.44 -14.80 -28.26
C LEU A 338 -4.19 -16.05 -28.74
N SER A 339 -3.48 -17.13 -28.94
CA SER A 339 -4.06 -18.48 -29.10
C SER A 339 -4.63 -18.99 -27.78
N GLU A 340 -5.46 -20.03 -27.84
CA GLU A 340 -6.00 -20.65 -26.61
C GLU A 340 -4.91 -21.30 -25.77
N ALA A 341 -3.89 -21.89 -26.39
CA ALA A 341 -2.75 -22.49 -25.69
C ALA A 341 -1.94 -21.44 -24.91
N GLU A 342 -1.75 -20.24 -25.49
CA GLU A 342 -1.09 -19.13 -24.78
C GLU A 342 -1.96 -18.62 -23.63
N CYS A 343 -3.27 -18.48 -23.81
CA CYS A 343 -4.18 -18.14 -22.73
C CYS A 343 -4.12 -19.14 -21.58
N GLU A 344 -4.02 -20.46 -21.90
CA GLU A 344 -3.90 -21.50 -20.88
C GLU A 344 -2.61 -21.37 -20.07
N ALA A 345 -1.50 -20.99 -20.70
CA ALA A 345 -0.26 -20.75 -19.98
C ALA A 345 -0.40 -19.60 -18.95
N TYR A 346 -1.05 -18.47 -19.31
CA TYR A 346 -1.32 -17.39 -18.36
C TYR A 346 -2.35 -17.76 -17.29
N ARG A 347 -3.37 -18.57 -17.63
CA ARG A 347 -4.31 -19.12 -16.64
C ARG A 347 -3.59 -20.01 -15.62
N ALA A 348 -2.64 -20.84 -16.08
CA ALA A 348 -1.84 -21.69 -15.20
C ALA A 348 -1.01 -20.88 -14.20
N LEU A 349 -0.41 -19.75 -14.64
CA LEU A 349 0.31 -18.81 -13.75
C LEU A 349 -0.64 -18.17 -12.74
N TYR A 350 -1.81 -17.69 -13.18
CA TYR A 350 -2.84 -17.15 -12.29
C TYR A 350 -3.21 -18.16 -11.19
N TRP A 351 -3.49 -19.42 -11.55
CA TRP A 351 -3.84 -20.45 -10.59
C TRP A 351 -2.65 -20.90 -9.72
N GLN A 352 -1.42 -20.76 -10.20
CA GLN A 352 -0.23 -20.93 -9.38
C GLN A 352 -0.20 -19.88 -8.28
N HIS A 353 -0.37 -18.59 -8.61
CA HIS A 353 -0.41 -17.50 -7.61
C HIS A 353 -1.56 -17.69 -6.62
N VAL A 354 -2.73 -18.14 -7.06
CA VAL A 354 -3.82 -18.47 -6.15
C VAL A 354 -3.39 -19.54 -5.14
N ARG A 355 -2.73 -20.61 -5.58
CA ARG A 355 -2.24 -21.67 -4.67
C ARG A 355 -1.18 -21.15 -3.70
N GLU A 356 -0.28 -20.29 -4.16
CA GLU A 356 0.76 -19.69 -3.32
C GLU A 356 0.16 -18.81 -2.22
N GLN A 357 -0.94 -18.08 -2.51
CA GLN A 357 -1.56 -17.16 -1.57
C GLN A 357 -2.59 -17.83 -0.63
N ALA A 358 -3.30 -18.83 -1.09
CA ALA A 358 -4.44 -19.43 -0.39
C ALA A 358 -4.29 -20.93 -0.10
N GLY A 359 -3.24 -21.56 -0.60
CA GLY A 359 -3.18 -23.02 -0.67
C GLY A 359 -4.21 -23.59 -1.66
N GLU A 360 -4.58 -24.84 -1.49
CA GLU A 360 -5.64 -25.45 -2.31
C GLU A 360 -6.99 -24.80 -1.99
N ALA A 361 -7.69 -24.30 -2.99
CA ALA A 361 -8.99 -23.65 -2.82
C ALA A 361 -10.09 -24.60 -2.31
N GLY A 362 -9.84 -25.92 -2.36
CA GLY A 362 -10.76 -26.93 -1.83
C GLY A 362 -12.13 -26.94 -2.50
N GLY A 363 -12.20 -26.66 -3.80
CA GLY A 363 -13.46 -26.56 -4.55
C GLY A 363 -14.22 -25.26 -4.34
N ARG A 364 -13.68 -24.28 -3.58
CA ARG A 364 -14.26 -22.95 -3.41
C ARG A 364 -14.02 -22.09 -4.65
N ILE A 365 -14.93 -21.15 -4.88
CA ILE A 365 -14.81 -20.14 -5.94
C ILE A 365 -13.85 -19.06 -5.45
N VAL A 366 -12.81 -18.80 -6.24
CA VAL A 366 -11.86 -17.72 -5.96
C VAL A 366 -12.48 -16.38 -6.31
N VAL A 367 -12.40 -15.43 -5.39
CA VAL A 367 -12.78 -14.03 -5.59
C VAL A 367 -11.49 -13.20 -5.62
N ASP A 368 -11.15 -12.68 -6.80
CA ASP A 368 -10.05 -11.73 -6.99
C ASP A 368 -10.57 -10.32 -6.73
N GLN A 369 -10.18 -9.76 -5.59
CA GLN A 369 -10.65 -8.45 -5.16
C GLN A 369 -9.52 -7.43 -5.29
N THR A 370 -9.50 -6.72 -6.42
CA THR A 370 -8.62 -5.58 -6.66
C THR A 370 -9.45 -4.44 -7.26
N PRO A 371 -9.55 -3.28 -6.58
CA PRO A 371 -10.43 -2.18 -7.04
C PRO A 371 -10.20 -1.81 -8.50
N LEU A 372 -8.93 -1.61 -8.88
CA LEU A 372 -8.55 -1.18 -10.22
C LEU A 372 -8.41 -2.32 -11.25
N ASN A 373 -8.90 -3.54 -10.96
CA ASN A 373 -9.13 -4.55 -11.99
C ASN A 373 -10.05 -4.03 -13.11
N THR A 374 -10.75 -2.92 -12.86
CA THR A 374 -11.44 -2.15 -13.91
C THR A 374 -10.55 -1.83 -15.10
N LEU A 375 -9.28 -1.50 -14.89
CA LEU A 375 -8.33 -1.21 -15.96
C LEU A 375 -7.71 -2.48 -16.59
N HIS A 376 -7.97 -3.64 -15.99
CA HIS A 376 -7.46 -4.95 -16.43
C HIS A 376 -8.55 -5.81 -17.11
N LEU A 377 -9.76 -5.27 -17.32
CA LEU A 377 -10.91 -6.02 -17.85
C LEU A 377 -10.62 -6.68 -19.20
N ALA A 378 -9.79 -6.10 -20.06
CA ALA A 378 -9.39 -6.72 -21.31
C ALA A 378 -8.57 -8.01 -21.08
N LEU A 379 -7.64 -7.99 -20.15
CA LEU A 379 -6.86 -9.16 -19.76
C LEU A 379 -7.76 -10.24 -19.14
N ILE A 380 -8.63 -9.83 -18.21
CA ILE A 380 -9.61 -10.73 -17.59
C ILE A 380 -10.50 -11.39 -18.64
N ALA A 381 -11.04 -10.61 -19.58
CA ALA A 381 -11.91 -11.12 -20.63
C ALA A 381 -11.21 -12.09 -21.58
N ARG A 382 -9.90 -11.92 -21.80
CA ARG A 382 -9.14 -12.82 -22.67
C ARG A 382 -8.78 -14.12 -21.97
N LEU A 383 -8.40 -14.06 -20.70
CA LEU A 383 -8.03 -15.23 -19.92
C LEU A 383 -9.27 -15.99 -19.40
N PHE A 384 -10.31 -15.29 -19.00
CA PHE A 384 -11.52 -15.86 -18.38
C PHE A 384 -12.79 -15.35 -19.07
N PRO A 385 -13.06 -15.79 -20.31
CA PRO A 385 -14.27 -15.39 -21.04
C PRO A 385 -15.53 -15.75 -20.25
N GLY A 386 -16.45 -14.80 -20.14
CA GLY A 386 -17.68 -14.98 -19.37
C GLY A 386 -17.53 -14.83 -17.85
N ALA A 387 -16.34 -14.41 -17.36
CA ALA A 387 -16.12 -14.19 -15.93
C ALA A 387 -17.15 -13.21 -15.35
N ALA A 388 -17.56 -13.49 -14.12
CA ALA A 388 -18.46 -12.63 -13.35
C ALA A 388 -17.67 -11.45 -12.75
N ILE A 389 -18.10 -10.24 -13.05
CA ILE A 389 -17.57 -8.98 -12.52
C ILE A 389 -18.59 -8.39 -11.56
N VAL A 390 -18.27 -8.38 -10.27
CA VAL A 390 -19.03 -7.63 -9.26
C VAL A 390 -18.47 -6.20 -9.24
N PHE A 391 -19.22 -5.27 -9.82
CA PHE A 391 -18.75 -3.89 -10.01
C PHE A 391 -19.26 -3.01 -8.87
N ALA A 392 -18.34 -2.64 -7.99
CA ALA A 392 -18.63 -1.79 -6.84
C ALA A 392 -18.82 -0.34 -7.27
N LEU A 393 -19.95 0.24 -6.90
CA LEU A 393 -20.31 1.64 -7.14
C LEU A 393 -20.55 2.36 -5.82
N ARG A 394 -20.23 3.64 -5.80
CA ARG A 394 -20.52 4.59 -4.74
C ARG A 394 -20.60 5.99 -5.34
N ASP A 395 -21.27 6.93 -4.64
CA ASP A 395 -21.32 8.33 -5.09
C ASP A 395 -19.93 8.83 -5.52
N PRO A 396 -19.75 9.22 -6.80
CA PRO A 396 -18.46 9.66 -7.34
C PRO A 396 -17.79 10.76 -6.52
N ARG A 397 -18.60 11.66 -5.91
CA ARG A 397 -18.13 12.77 -5.09
C ARG A 397 -17.54 12.28 -3.77
N ASP A 398 -18.18 11.29 -3.13
CA ASP A 398 -17.66 10.64 -1.92
C ASP A 398 -16.42 9.79 -2.23
N VAL A 399 -16.37 9.12 -3.37
CA VAL A 399 -15.21 8.33 -3.81
C VAL A 399 -13.99 9.23 -4.00
N VAL A 400 -14.11 10.29 -4.79
CA VAL A 400 -13.01 11.22 -5.08
C VAL A 400 -12.52 11.92 -3.81
N LEU A 401 -13.45 12.41 -2.97
CA LEU A 401 -13.11 12.99 -1.67
C LEU A 401 -12.40 11.96 -0.77
N SER A 402 -12.90 10.73 -0.70
CA SER A 402 -12.33 9.68 0.15
C SER A 402 -10.92 9.27 -0.31
N CYS A 403 -10.66 9.21 -1.62
CA CYS A 403 -9.32 8.96 -2.15
C CYS A 403 -8.36 10.10 -1.80
N PHE A 404 -8.80 11.36 -1.94
CA PHE A 404 -7.99 12.54 -1.64
C PHE A 404 -7.64 12.66 -0.14
N ARG A 405 -8.57 12.29 0.76
CA ARG A 405 -8.41 12.42 2.22
C ARG A 405 -7.55 11.31 2.84
N ARG A 406 -7.35 10.19 2.16
CA ARG A 406 -6.63 9.03 2.72
C ARG A 406 -5.23 8.93 2.15
N LEU A 407 -4.28 8.68 3.03
CA LEU A 407 -2.94 8.34 2.60
C LEU A 407 -2.90 6.86 2.21
N PHE A 408 -2.41 6.63 1.00
CA PHE A 408 -2.11 5.31 0.48
C PHE A 408 -0.58 5.12 0.38
N VAL A 409 -0.14 3.88 0.30
CA VAL A 409 1.21 3.61 -0.19
C VAL A 409 1.27 4.13 -1.63
N VAL A 410 2.21 5.04 -1.91
CA VAL A 410 2.29 5.69 -3.22
C VAL A 410 2.84 4.72 -4.25
N ASN A 411 2.06 4.47 -5.27
CA ASN A 411 2.40 3.72 -6.49
C ASN A 411 1.86 4.47 -7.72
N SER A 412 2.02 3.92 -8.91
CA SER A 412 1.57 4.57 -10.16
C SER A 412 0.09 4.96 -10.18
N TYR A 413 -0.79 4.21 -9.52
CA TYR A 413 -2.22 4.51 -9.45
C TYR A 413 -2.56 5.47 -8.30
N THR A 414 -2.06 5.20 -7.11
CA THR A 414 -2.37 6.00 -5.92
C THR A 414 -1.68 7.38 -5.94
N PHE A 415 -0.68 7.57 -6.79
CA PHE A 415 -0.11 8.88 -7.10
C PHE A 415 -1.17 9.86 -7.65
N GLU A 416 -2.17 9.36 -8.38
CA GLU A 416 -3.28 10.17 -8.86
C GLU A 416 -4.18 10.69 -7.72
N PHE A 417 -4.16 10.06 -6.54
CA PHE A 417 -4.95 10.48 -5.38
C PHE A 417 -4.34 11.66 -4.62
N LEU A 418 -3.09 12.03 -4.95
CA LEU A 418 -2.37 13.14 -4.30
C LEU A 418 -2.82 14.54 -4.77
N SER A 419 -3.79 14.63 -5.67
CA SER A 419 -4.43 15.88 -6.07
C SER A 419 -5.91 15.63 -6.34
N LEU A 420 -6.76 16.54 -5.91
CA LEU A 420 -8.21 16.42 -6.13
C LEU A 420 -8.55 16.37 -7.63
N ASP A 421 -7.95 17.25 -8.44
CA ASP A 421 -8.14 17.29 -9.89
C ASP A 421 -7.65 16.00 -10.56
N ARG A 422 -6.44 15.52 -10.21
CA ARG A 422 -5.92 14.24 -10.73
C ARG A 422 -6.83 13.07 -10.36
N THR A 423 -7.30 13.02 -9.12
CA THR A 423 -8.23 11.97 -8.66
C THR A 423 -9.51 11.95 -9.47
N ALA A 424 -10.11 13.12 -9.68
CA ALA A 424 -11.36 13.24 -10.44
C ALA A 424 -11.19 12.85 -11.91
N ARG A 425 -10.09 13.26 -12.55
CA ARG A 425 -9.76 12.88 -13.93
C ARG A 425 -9.46 11.39 -14.06
N PHE A 426 -8.76 10.82 -13.09
CA PHE A 426 -8.48 9.39 -13.08
C PHE A 426 -9.77 8.58 -12.87
N TYR A 427 -10.68 9.05 -12.01
CA TYR A 427 -12.02 8.48 -11.87
C TYR A 427 -12.77 8.51 -13.20
N ASP A 428 -12.85 9.67 -13.85
CA ASP A 428 -13.53 9.83 -15.15
C ASP A 428 -12.96 8.87 -16.21
N ALA A 429 -11.64 8.82 -16.36
CA ALA A 429 -10.97 7.94 -17.31
C ALA A 429 -11.24 6.45 -17.01
N THR A 430 -11.21 6.05 -15.73
CA THR A 430 -11.48 4.67 -15.30
C THR A 430 -12.93 4.28 -15.58
N MET A 431 -13.90 5.17 -15.32
CA MET A 431 -15.32 4.88 -15.60
C MET A 431 -15.62 4.83 -17.10
N ARG A 432 -14.99 5.69 -17.92
CA ARG A 432 -15.08 5.59 -19.38
C ARG A 432 -14.55 4.25 -19.88
N HIS A 433 -13.41 3.82 -19.35
CA HIS A 433 -12.86 2.50 -19.68
C HIS A 433 -13.82 1.37 -19.29
N ALA A 434 -14.43 1.44 -18.11
CA ALA A 434 -15.40 0.45 -17.64
C ALA A 434 -16.62 0.35 -18.57
N LEU A 435 -17.18 1.47 -19.02
CA LEU A 435 -18.31 1.47 -19.94
C LEU A 435 -17.93 0.86 -21.30
N LEU A 436 -16.78 1.25 -21.86
CA LEU A 436 -16.28 0.68 -23.11
C LEU A 436 -16.02 -0.83 -22.98
N ALA A 437 -15.46 -1.27 -21.85
CA ALA A 437 -15.22 -2.68 -21.58
C ALA A 437 -16.52 -3.49 -21.50
N ARG A 438 -17.57 -2.94 -20.89
CA ARG A 438 -18.91 -3.57 -20.85
C ARG A 438 -19.52 -3.77 -22.24
N GLU A 439 -19.30 -2.81 -23.14
CA GLU A 439 -19.81 -2.87 -24.50
C GLU A 439 -19.04 -3.90 -25.36
N LYS A 440 -17.71 -3.95 -25.22
CA LYS A 440 -16.84 -4.69 -26.14
C LYS A 440 -16.44 -6.08 -25.66
N LEU A 441 -16.43 -6.34 -24.35
CA LEU A 441 -15.82 -7.54 -23.79
C LEU A 441 -16.86 -8.57 -23.36
N PRO A 442 -16.62 -9.88 -23.55
CA PRO A 442 -17.55 -10.95 -23.17
C PRO A 442 -17.47 -11.25 -21.67
N LEU A 443 -17.85 -10.30 -20.84
CA LEU A 443 -17.88 -10.38 -19.38
C LEU A 443 -19.30 -10.21 -18.86
N ARG A 444 -19.60 -10.82 -17.72
CA ARG A 444 -20.91 -10.67 -17.04
C ARG A 444 -20.76 -9.66 -15.92
N PHE A 445 -21.58 -8.60 -15.89
CA PHE A 445 -21.49 -7.54 -14.87
C PHE A 445 -22.69 -7.55 -13.93
N HIS A 446 -22.42 -7.36 -12.65
CA HIS A 446 -23.42 -7.07 -11.62
C HIS A 446 -23.01 -5.79 -10.90
N ASP A 447 -23.78 -4.73 -11.06
CA ASP A 447 -23.54 -3.45 -10.40
C ASP A 447 -24.10 -3.50 -8.99
N LEU A 448 -23.27 -3.10 -8.02
CA LEU A 448 -23.67 -3.03 -6.64
C LEU A 448 -23.28 -1.68 -6.04
N ARG A 449 -24.31 -0.85 -5.79
CA ARG A 449 -24.14 0.46 -5.16
C ARG A 449 -24.00 0.27 -3.66
N ASN A 450 -22.98 0.90 -3.08
CA ASN A 450 -22.73 0.85 -1.64
C ASN A 450 -23.91 1.38 -0.82
N GLU A 451 -24.56 2.44 -1.30
CA GLU A 451 -25.75 3.05 -0.67
C GLU A 451 -26.93 2.10 -0.65
N ASP A 452 -27.17 1.38 -1.75
CA ASP A 452 -28.24 0.38 -1.83
C ASP A 452 -27.94 -0.82 -0.92
N LEU A 453 -26.69 -1.26 -0.84
CA LEU A 453 -26.25 -2.33 0.04
C LEU A 453 -26.48 -1.97 1.52
N VAL A 454 -26.20 -0.70 1.88
CA VAL A 454 -26.45 -0.20 3.26
C VAL A 454 -27.94 -0.10 3.55
N ALA A 455 -28.76 0.29 2.57
CA ALA A 455 -30.20 0.46 2.73
C ALA A 455 -30.97 -0.89 2.75
N ASP A 456 -30.53 -1.86 1.94
CA ASP A 456 -31.18 -3.17 1.77
C ASP A 456 -30.13 -4.26 1.61
N PHE A 457 -29.48 -4.63 2.71
CA PHE A 457 -28.43 -5.65 2.71
C PHE A 457 -28.93 -7.00 2.18
N ASP A 458 -30.02 -7.52 2.74
CA ASP A 458 -30.51 -8.87 2.43
C ASP A 458 -30.95 -9.00 0.97
N GLY A 459 -31.69 -8.01 0.46
CA GLY A 459 -32.14 -8.00 -0.93
C GLY A 459 -30.97 -7.91 -1.91
N ARG A 460 -29.98 -7.06 -1.63
CA ARG A 460 -28.82 -6.86 -2.51
C ARG A 460 -27.87 -8.05 -2.48
N VAL A 461 -27.62 -8.64 -1.31
CA VAL A 461 -26.76 -9.84 -1.22
C VAL A 461 -27.41 -11.06 -1.84
N ARG A 462 -28.76 -11.23 -1.72
CA ARG A 462 -29.47 -12.31 -2.44
C ARG A 462 -29.38 -12.14 -3.95
N ALA A 463 -29.59 -10.94 -4.47
CA ALA A 463 -29.42 -10.65 -5.90
C ALA A 463 -27.99 -10.91 -6.38
N LEU A 464 -26.98 -10.63 -5.55
CA LEU A 464 -25.58 -10.96 -5.84
C LEU A 464 -25.37 -12.48 -5.86
N CYS A 465 -25.95 -13.23 -4.91
CA CYS A 465 -25.86 -14.69 -4.89
C CYS A 465 -26.54 -15.31 -6.14
N ASP A 466 -27.72 -14.80 -6.54
CA ASP A 466 -28.41 -15.23 -7.76
C ASP A 466 -27.55 -15.00 -9.00
N PHE A 467 -26.89 -13.83 -9.12
CA PHE A 467 -25.97 -13.54 -10.20
C PHE A 467 -24.75 -14.47 -10.24
N LEU A 468 -24.24 -14.85 -9.06
CA LEU A 468 -23.09 -15.74 -8.90
C LEU A 468 -23.49 -17.24 -8.90
N GLU A 469 -24.77 -17.54 -9.06
CA GLU A 469 -25.32 -18.91 -9.14
C GLU A 469 -25.01 -19.75 -7.87
N VAL A 470 -25.15 -19.09 -6.70
CA VAL A 470 -24.99 -19.72 -5.38
C VAL A 470 -26.21 -19.42 -4.50
N GLU A 471 -26.52 -20.30 -3.56
CA GLU A 471 -27.55 -20.04 -2.58
C GLU A 471 -27.07 -19.02 -1.54
N PHE A 472 -27.99 -18.19 -1.04
CA PHE A 472 -27.66 -17.25 0.04
C PHE A 472 -27.31 -17.99 1.33
N ASP A 473 -26.17 -17.63 1.95
CA ASP A 473 -25.77 -18.14 3.27
C ASP A 473 -25.91 -17.05 4.34
N PRO A 474 -26.62 -17.31 5.47
CA PRO A 474 -26.77 -16.34 6.55
C PRO A 474 -25.44 -15.86 7.19
N ALA A 475 -24.34 -16.59 7.02
CA ALA A 475 -23.03 -16.16 7.49
C ALA A 475 -22.56 -14.87 6.81
N MET A 476 -23.07 -14.56 5.61
CA MET A 476 -22.75 -13.32 4.90
C MET A 476 -23.21 -12.07 5.67
N ALA A 477 -24.30 -12.16 6.45
CA ALA A 477 -24.75 -11.06 7.30
C ALA A 477 -23.85 -10.83 8.53
N ARG A 478 -22.99 -11.79 8.88
CA ARG A 478 -22.05 -11.72 10.01
C ARG A 478 -20.61 -11.44 9.60
N PHE A 479 -20.41 -10.86 8.42
CA PHE A 479 -19.07 -10.55 7.86
C PHE A 479 -18.19 -9.73 8.81
N ALA A 480 -18.77 -8.82 9.62
CA ALA A 480 -18.05 -7.99 10.57
C ALA A 480 -17.39 -8.80 11.71
N GLU A 481 -18.02 -9.87 12.18
CA GLU A 481 -17.47 -10.76 13.22
C GLU A 481 -16.25 -11.51 12.67
N ARG A 482 -16.36 -12.02 11.47
CA ARG A 482 -15.27 -12.73 10.78
C ARG A 482 -14.10 -11.81 10.45
N SER A 483 -14.37 -10.59 10.02
CA SER A 483 -13.37 -9.56 9.74
C SER A 483 -12.52 -9.22 10.98
N LYS A 484 -13.14 -9.15 12.16
CA LYS A 484 -12.43 -8.92 13.44
C LYS A 484 -11.46 -10.05 13.78
N SER A 485 -11.83 -11.29 13.49
CA SER A 485 -11.00 -12.46 13.83
C SER A 485 -9.78 -12.62 12.92
N ARG A 486 -9.83 -12.18 11.67
CA ARG A 486 -8.76 -12.34 10.67
C ARG A 486 -7.77 -11.18 10.60
N GLY A 487 -8.14 -9.98 11.05
CA GLY A 487 -7.31 -8.78 10.93
C GLY A 487 -7.22 -8.32 9.48
N VAL A 488 -8.07 -7.39 9.08
CA VAL A 488 -8.06 -6.80 7.72
C VAL A 488 -6.98 -5.73 7.62
N ALA A 489 -6.13 -5.80 6.61
CA ALA A 489 -4.95 -4.93 6.46
C ALA A 489 -5.21 -3.62 5.69
N THR A 490 -6.45 -3.38 5.22
CA THR A 490 -6.78 -2.21 4.38
C THR A 490 -7.16 -0.96 5.18
N PRO A 491 -7.06 0.24 4.58
CA PRO A 491 -7.56 1.49 5.18
C PRO A 491 -9.05 1.46 5.56
N SER A 492 -9.81 0.50 5.04
CA SER A 492 -11.24 0.30 5.35
C SER A 492 -11.49 -0.65 6.53
N ALA A 493 -10.46 -1.33 7.03
CA ALA A 493 -10.58 -2.41 8.03
C ALA A 493 -11.35 -2.00 9.29
N THR A 494 -11.04 -0.84 9.85
CA THR A 494 -11.70 -0.33 11.07
C THR A 494 -13.18 0.00 10.86
N GLN A 495 -13.56 0.42 9.66
CA GLN A 495 -14.95 0.69 9.29
C GLN A 495 -15.72 -0.63 9.14
N ILE A 496 -15.15 -1.60 8.44
CA ILE A 496 -15.76 -2.92 8.19
C ILE A 496 -15.99 -3.68 9.51
N ALA A 497 -15.04 -3.60 10.45
CA ALA A 497 -15.17 -4.24 11.76
C ALA A 497 -16.32 -3.68 12.62
N ARG A 498 -16.84 -2.50 12.29
CA ARG A 498 -18.04 -1.92 12.92
C ARG A 498 -19.35 -2.40 12.29
N GLY A 499 -19.28 -3.11 11.17
CA GLY A 499 -20.42 -3.54 10.38
C GLY A 499 -20.82 -2.53 9.29
N LEU A 500 -22.02 -2.69 8.76
CA LEU A 500 -22.59 -1.73 7.81
C LEU A 500 -22.79 -0.38 8.50
N SER A 501 -22.27 0.69 7.89
CA SER A 501 -22.43 2.05 8.38
C SER A 501 -22.76 2.99 7.23
N SER A 502 -23.66 3.93 7.50
CA SER A 502 -23.98 5.04 6.60
C SER A 502 -23.00 6.24 6.73
N ASP A 503 -22.06 6.20 7.68
CA ASP A 503 -21.15 7.31 7.99
C ASP A 503 -20.35 7.79 6.78
N GLY A 504 -20.11 6.90 5.82
CA GLY A 504 -19.42 7.23 4.60
C GLY A 504 -20.29 7.88 3.52
N ILE A 505 -21.61 7.87 3.65
CA ILE A 505 -22.54 8.32 2.61
C ILE A 505 -22.79 9.83 2.73
N GLY A 506 -22.64 10.55 1.61
CA GLY A 506 -22.91 11.99 1.56
C GLY A 506 -21.89 12.87 2.27
N GLN A 507 -20.72 12.32 2.61
CA GLN A 507 -19.62 13.08 3.25
C GLN A 507 -19.17 14.27 2.40
N TRP A 508 -19.28 14.17 1.07
CA TRP A 508 -18.92 15.21 0.13
C TRP A 508 -19.66 16.52 0.40
N ARG A 509 -20.89 16.50 0.96
CA ARG A 509 -21.69 17.70 1.23
C ARG A 509 -21.01 18.65 2.22
N ARG A 510 -20.28 18.13 3.20
CA ARG A 510 -19.49 18.92 4.14
C ARG A 510 -18.30 19.64 3.49
N TYR A 511 -17.92 19.18 2.29
CA TYR A 511 -16.79 19.67 1.50
C TYR A 511 -17.22 20.22 0.14
N GLU A 512 -18.50 20.55 -0.04
CA GLU A 512 -19.07 20.96 -1.33
C GLU A 512 -18.30 22.13 -1.95
N ALA A 513 -18.01 23.17 -1.14
CA ALA A 513 -17.25 24.34 -1.58
C ALA A 513 -15.81 23.98 -2.06
N GLN A 514 -15.16 23.02 -1.39
CA GLN A 514 -13.82 22.59 -1.76
C GLN A 514 -13.80 21.67 -3.00
N LEU A 515 -14.92 21.01 -3.29
CA LEU A 515 -15.10 20.13 -4.44
C LEU A 515 -15.58 20.86 -5.70
N GLU A 516 -15.98 22.14 -5.59
CA GLU A 516 -16.61 22.92 -6.67
C GLU A 516 -15.88 22.78 -8.01
N THR A 517 -14.55 22.78 -8.00
CA THR A 517 -13.71 22.68 -9.21
C THR A 517 -13.84 21.35 -9.95
N VAL A 518 -14.21 20.26 -9.25
CA VAL A 518 -14.29 18.91 -9.81
C VAL A 518 -15.73 18.41 -9.98
N LEU A 519 -16.71 19.05 -9.35
CA LEU A 519 -18.13 18.68 -9.48
C LEU A 519 -18.62 18.63 -10.95
N PRO A 520 -18.25 19.57 -11.85
CA PRO A 520 -18.68 19.49 -13.25
C PRO A 520 -18.18 18.23 -13.98
N LEU A 521 -16.96 17.76 -13.65
CA LEU A 521 -16.39 16.55 -14.22
C LEU A 521 -17.09 15.29 -13.70
N LEU A 522 -17.55 15.30 -12.44
CA LEU A 522 -18.23 14.17 -11.81
C LEU A 522 -19.74 14.12 -12.11
N ALA A 523 -20.36 15.24 -12.50
CA ALA A 523 -21.80 15.34 -12.75
C ALA A 523 -22.35 14.34 -13.81
N PRO A 524 -21.66 14.00 -14.90
CA PRO A 524 -22.11 12.94 -15.80
C PRO A 524 -22.24 11.58 -15.09
N TRP A 525 -21.30 11.27 -14.21
CA TRP A 525 -21.25 10.00 -13.48
C TRP A 525 -22.30 9.90 -12.38
N THR A 526 -22.57 11.01 -11.66
CA THR A 526 -23.67 11.05 -10.68
C THR A 526 -25.00 10.77 -11.35
N ARG A 527 -25.26 11.38 -12.54
CA ARG A 527 -26.48 11.11 -13.30
C ARG A 527 -26.52 9.69 -13.86
N HIS A 528 -25.40 9.18 -14.40
CA HIS A 528 -25.33 7.84 -15.01
C HIS A 528 -25.59 6.74 -13.99
N PHE A 529 -25.03 6.87 -12.78
CA PHE A 529 -25.20 5.88 -11.71
C PHE A 529 -26.38 6.18 -10.76
N GLY A 530 -27.16 7.24 -10.99
CA GLY A 530 -28.37 7.56 -10.24
C GLY A 530 -28.11 8.10 -8.81
N TYR A 531 -27.13 8.99 -8.65
CA TYR A 531 -26.81 9.67 -7.40
C TYR A 531 -27.33 11.11 -7.34
#